data_46391589b5a1f73fc1d95cf87682b9d0
#
_entry.id   46391589b5a1f73fc1d95cf87682b9d0
#
_cell.length_a   1.000
_cell.length_b   1.000
_cell.length_c   1.000
_cell.angle_alpha   90.00
_cell.angle_beta   90.00
_cell.angle_gamma   90.00
#
_symmetry.space_group_name_H-M   'P 1'
#
loop_
_entity.id
_entity.type
_entity.pdbx_description
1 polymer ?
#
loop_
_entity_poly.entity_id
_entity_poly.type
_entity_poly.pdbx_seq_one_letter_code
_entity_poly.pdbx_strand_id
1 'polypeptide(L)'
;MYLDDLAAKIREHIPDERMPDGDANELLRIYAVLLRAKGADVTRSDIHDAWSAWMAKRDGEHASLVPYENLPEDVREEDRVFATAVRRAADQFGQKGASRPLFAEVLFPSGPPEGEADIRQALDLYKIMVASSEGLVTRRQGVNTFFLTMNGALLTASGIIVQSAGDYRLGGLGVAVLAVAGVILCAAWRSLITSFGQLNRGKFQVINTIERYLKAAIYAAEWEALGRGEDPKVYRSFTSREIWVPTALLVLYGLTAVVAVLFASGVIPIGGVAASG
;
A
#
# COMPACT_ATOMS: atom_id res chain seq x y z
N MET A 1 -0.36 -36.57 -5.55
CA MET A 1 -1.00 -35.71 -4.50
C MET A 1 -1.36 -34.38 -5.14
N TYR A 2 -2.49 -33.75 -4.83
CA TYR A 2 -2.95 -32.55 -5.55
C TYR A 2 -1.92 -31.39 -5.59
N LEU A 3 -1.05 -31.27 -4.58
CA LEU A 3 0.05 -30.31 -4.58
C LEU A 3 1.15 -30.67 -5.61
N ASP A 4 1.31 -31.94 -5.94
CA ASP A 4 2.29 -32.36 -6.96
C ASP A 4 1.82 -31.95 -8.36
N ASP A 5 0.50 -31.99 -8.61
CA ASP A 5 -0.09 -31.52 -9.87
C ASP A 5 0.09 -30.00 -10.05
N LEU A 6 -0.02 -29.24 -8.94
CA LEU A 6 0.23 -27.81 -8.91
C LEU A 6 1.72 -27.50 -9.10
N ALA A 7 2.58 -28.21 -8.39
CA ALA A 7 4.03 -28.10 -8.50
C ALA A 7 4.51 -28.38 -9.93
N ALA A 8 3.97 -29.41 -10.59
CA ALA A 8 4.28 -29.72 -11.98
C ALA A 8 3.92 -28.57 -12.92
N LYS A 9 2.75 -27.93 -12.72
CA LYS A 9 2.34 -26.76 -13.53
C LYS A 9 3.20 -25.53 -13.31
N ILE A 10 3.60 -25.27 -12.06
CA ILE A 10 4.56 -24.18 -11.78
C ILE A 10 5.89 -24.49 -12.51
N ARG A 11 6.31 -25.75 -12.45
CA ARG A 11 7.55 -26.23 -13.10
C ARG A 11 7.56 -25.97 -14.62
N GLU A 12 6.44 -26.12 -15.32
CA GLU A 12 6.29 -25.85 -16.76
C GLU A 12 6.65 -24.41 -17.16
N HIS A 13 6.60 -23.48 -16.21
CA HIS A 13 6.88 -22.04 -16.44
C HIS A 13 8.26 -21.60 -15.97
N ILE A 14 9.09 -22.52 -15.42
CA ILE A 14 10.45 -22.22 -14.96
C ILE A 14 11.43 -22.80 -15.97
N PRO A 15 12.36 -21.98 -16.54
CA PRO A 15 13.44 -22.48 -17.39
C PRO A 15 14.30 -23.50 -16.66
N ASP A 16 14.76 -24.54 -17.37
CA ASP A 16 15.56 -25.63 -16.76
C ASP A 16 16.84 -25.10 -16.13
N GLU A 17 17.48 -24.10 -16.74
CA GLU A 17 18.72 -23.50 -16.27
C GLU A 17 18.56 -22.72 -14.95
N ARG A 18 17.31 -22.45 -14.54
CA ARG A 18 16.99 -21.70 -13.32
C ARG A 18 16.51 -22.58 -12.18
N MET A 19 16.40 -23.89 -12.43
CA MET A 19 16.03 -24.83 -11.36
C MET A 19 17.17 -24.98 -10.36
N PRO A 20 16.90 -24.86 -9.04
CA PRO A 20 17.91 -25.08 -8.03
C PRO A 20 18.35 -26.54 -8.00
N ASP A 21 19.63 -26.76 -7.67
CA ASP A 21 20.19 -28.08 -7.48
C ASP A 21 19.54 -28.81 -6.30
N GLY A 22 19.39 -30.12 -6.43
CA GLY A 22 18.85 -30.99 -5.38
C GLY A 22 17.35 -31.28 -5.51
N ASP A 23 16.64 -31.46 -4.37
CA ASP A 23 15.22 -31.81 -4.38
C ASP A 23 14.33 -30.57 -4.61
N ALA A 24 14.32 -30.12 -5.86
CA ALA A 24 13.48 -29.03 -6.32
C ALA A 24 11.97 -29.32 -6.16
N ASN A 25 11.56 -30.58 -6.04
CA ASN A 25 10.16 -30.95 -5.85
C ASN A 25 9.61 -30.47 -4.50
N GLU A 26 10.41 -30.48 -3.44
CA GLU A 26 10.00 -29.92 -2.15
C GLU A 26 9.77 -28.43 -2.25
N LEU A 27 10.68 -27.68 -2.88
CA LEU A 27 10.52 -26.24 -3.11
C LEU A 27 9.28 -25.94 -3.95
N LEU A 28 9.07 -26.68 -5.05
CA LEU A 28 7.89 -26.49 -5.90
C LEU A 28 6.58 -26.81 -5.18
N ARG A 29 6.57 -27.74 -4.22
CA ARG A 29 5.41 -27.96 -3.34
C ARG A 29 5.15 -26.78 -2.41
N ILE A 30 6.20 -26.13 -1.87
CA ILE A 30 6.06 -24.91 -1.07
C ILE A 30 5.49 -23.80 -1.94
N TYR A 31 5.97 -23.62 -3.16
CA TYR A 31 5.40 -22.68 -4.12
C TYR A 31 3.94 -23.02 -4.51
N ALA A 32 3.58 -24.30 -4.55
CA ALA A 32 2.20 -24.73 -4.78
C ALA A 32 1.28 -24.33 -3.60
N VAL A 33 1.78 -24.39 -2.36
CA VAL A 33 1.06 -23.87 -1.18
C VAL A 33 0.91 -22.34 -1.28
N LEU A 34 1.98 -21.64 -1.66
CA LEU A 34 1.97 -20.19 -1.85
C LEU A 34 0.98 -19.78 -2.95
N LEU A 35 0.95 -20.52 -4.07
CA LEU A 35 -0.06 -20.33 -5.14
C LEU A 35 -1.48 -20.48 -4.60
N ARG A 36 -1.74 -21.48 -3.77
CA ARG A 36 -3.05 -21.70 -3.15
C ARG A 36 -3.45 -20.59 -2.19
N ALA A 37 -2.48 -20.03 -1.47
CA ALA A 37 -2.71 -18.98 -0.48
C ALA A 37 -2.93 -17.59 -1.11
N LYS A 38 -2.17 -17.24 -2.15
CA LYS A 38 -2.11 -15.89 -2.73
C LYS A 38 -2.53 -15.81 -4.20
N GLY A 39 -2.54 -16.92 -4.94
CA GLY A 39 -2.89 -16.93 -6.36
C GLY A 39 -1.95 -16.05 -7.19
N ALA A 40 -2.54 -15.17 -8.00
CA ALA A 40 -1.81 -14.21 -8.83
C ALA A 40 -1.19 -13.03 -8.04
N ASP A 41 -1.53 -12.88 -6.75
CA ASP A 41 -0.99 -11.80 -5.89
C ASP A 41 0.35 -12.16 -5.23
N VAL A 42 0.97 -13.26 -5.64
CA VAL A 42 2.31 -13.66 -5.17
C VAL A 42 3.34 -12.62 -5.57
N THR A 43 4.12 -12.15 -4.60
CA THR A 43 5.22 -11.19 -4.78
C THR A 43 6.58 -11.89 -4.84
N ARG A 44 7.63 -11.16 -5.23
CA ARG A 44 9.02 -11.66 -5.17
C ARG A 44 9.45 -11.92 -3.72
N SER A 45 9.05 -11.06 -2.78
CA SER A 45 9.31 -11.27 -1.36
C SER A 45 8.68 -12.56 -0.84
N ASP A 46 7.46 -12.91 -1.26
CA ASP A 46 6.82 -14.17 -0.88
C ASP A 46 7.59 -15.40 -1.40
N ILE A 47 8.14 -15.29 -2.62
CA ILE A 47 8.99 -16.33 -3.21
C ILE A 47 10.26 -16.48 -2.39
N HIS A 48 10.91 -15.39 -2.03
CA HIS A 48 12.11 -15.39 -1.20
C HIS A 48 11.85 -16.00 0.18
N ASP A 49 10.75 -15.65 0.84
CA ASP A 49 10.37 -16.21 2.13
C ASP A 49 10.14 -17.73 2.05
N ALA A 50 9.46 -18.17 0.98
CA ALA A 50 9.22 -19.58 0.72
C ALA A 50 10.52 -20.34 0.40
N TRP A 51 11.41 -19.76 -0.41
CA TRP A 51 12.73 -20.29 -0.70
C TRP A 51 13.60 -20.33 0.57
N SER A 52 13.59 -19.29 1.38
CA SER A 52 14.34 -19.20 2.63
C SER A 52 13.91 -20.31 3.61
N ALA A 53 12.61 -20.59 3.72
CA ALA A 53 12.09 -21.66 4.55
C ALA A 53 12.57 -23.04 4.09
N TRP A 54 12.74 -23.23 2.77
CA TRP A 54 13.28 -24.45 2.18
C TRP A 54 14.81 -24.54 2.34
N MET A 55 15.53 -23.43 2.08
CA MET A 55 17.00 -23.37 2.16
C MET A 55 17.51 -23.52 3.59
N ALA A 56 16.84 -22.92 4.57
CA ALA A 56 17.23 -23.00 5.98
C ALA A 56 17.31 -24.44 6.53
N LYS A 57 16.58 -25.38 5.94
CA LYS A 57 16.67 -26.81 6.29
C LYS A 57 17.88 -27.50 5.68
N ARG A 58 18.48 -26.94 4.64
CA ARG A 58 19.57 -27.53 3.85
C ARG A 58 20.90 -26.88 4.16
N ASP A 59 20.92 -25.58 4.19
CA ASP A 59 22.08 -24.75 4.51
C ASP A 59 21.63 -23.56 5.34
N GLY A 60 21.60 -23.70 6.64
CA GLY A 60 21.15 -22.68 7.58
C GLY A 60 22.07 -21.45 7.67
N GLU A 61 23.25 -21.49 7.03
CA GLU A 61 24.21 -20.38 7.00
C GLU A 61 24.30 -19.70 5.61
N HIS A 62 23.40 -20.03 4.69
CA HIS A 62 23.41 -19.46 3.35
C HIS A 62 23.29 -17.92 3.39
N ALA A 63 24.16 -17.23 2.65
CA ALA A 63 24.29 -15.76 2.69
C ALA A 63 23.01 -15.00 2.34
N SER A 64 22.11 -15.59 1.55
CA SER A 64 20.82 -15.01 1.18
C SER A 64 19.69 -15.29 2.18
N LEU A 65 19.94 -15.92 3.32
CA LEU A 65 18.95 -16.09 4.41
C LEU A 65 18.82 -14.81 5.24
N VAL A 66 18.45 -13.74 4.57
CA VAL A 66 18.20 -12.40 5.13
C VAL A 66 16.85 -11.89 4.62
N PRO A 67 16.21 -10.93 5.29
CA PRO A 67 15.00 -10.31 4.79
C PRO A 67 15.15 -9.82 3.34
N TYR A 68 14.10 -9.99 2.52
CA TYR A 68 14.10 -9.65 1.09
C TYR A 68 14.62 -8.23 0.80
N GLU A 69 14.29 -7.27 1.67
CA GLU A 69 14.71 -5.86 1.55
C GLU A 69 16.24 -5.67 1.68
N ASN A 70 16.91 -6.63 2.31
CA ASN A 70 18.36 -6.57 2.56
C ASN A 70 19.17 -7.31 1.49
N LEU A 71 18.50 -7.97 0.54
CA LEU A 71 19.17 -8.65 -0.56
C LEU A 71 19.75 -7.66 -1.59
N PRO A 72 20.89 -7.99 -2.22
CA PRO A 72 21.37 -7.29 -3.41
C PRO A 72 20.34 -7.36 -4.56
N GLU A 73 20.34 -6.35 -5.43
CA GLU A 73 19.35 -6.22 -6.52
C GLU A 73 19.40 -7.41 -7.50
N ASP A 74 20.59 -7.89 -7.83
CA ASP A 74 20.80 -9.04 -8.70
C ASP A 74 20.18 -10.32 -8.13
N VAL A 75 20.31 -10.54 -6.84
CA VAL A 75 19.70 -11.69 -6.13
C VAL A 75 18.17 -11.56 -6.08
N ARG A 76 17.65 -10.35 -5.81
CA ARG A 76 16.19 -10.09 -5.85
C ARG A 76 15.58 -10.35 -7.23
N GLU A 77 16.36 -10.12 -8.29
CA GLU A 77 15.88 -10.33 -9.66
C GLU A 77 15.75 -11.83 -10.00
N GLU A 78 16.49 -12.71 -9.33
CA GLU A 78 16.34 -14.15 -9.49
C GLU A 78 14.95 -14.64 -9.06
N ASP A 79 14.38 -14.09 -7.99
CA ASP A 79 13.03 -14.43 -7.50
C ASP A 79 11.93 -14.06 -8.50
N ARG A 80 12.18 -13.13 -9.43
CA ARG A 80 11.22 -12.71 -10.45
C ARG A 80 10.78 -13.88 -11.35
N VAL A 81 11.68 -14.76 -11.71
CA VAL A 81 11.38 -15.91 -12.59
C VAL A 81 10.35 -16.82 -11.89
N PHE A 82 10.57 -17.12 -10.63
CA PHE A 82 9.70 -17.99 -9.84
C PHE A 82 8.35 -17.31 -9.53
N ALA A 83 8.34 -16.02 -9.16
CA ALA A 83 7.12 -15.27 -8.98
C ALA A 83 6.25 -15.26 -10.24
N THR A 84 6.88 -15.06 -11.41
CA THR A 84 6.18 -15.08 -12.69
C THR A 84 5.63 -16.48 -13.01
N ALA A 85 6.38 -17.54 -12.72
CA ALA A 85 5.94 -18.92 -12.93
C ALA A 85 4.72 -19.27 -12.06
N VAL A 86 4.76 -18.91 -10.77
CA VAL A 86 3.63 -19.12 -9.85
C VAL A 86 2.39 -18.36 -10.31
N ARG A 87 2.54 -17.10 -10.73
CA ARG A 87 1.43 -16.26 -11.24
C ARG A 87 0.81 -16.85 -12.51
N ARG A 88 1.64 -17.28 -13.48
CA ARG A 88 1.15 -17.94 -14.71
C ARG A 88 0.41 -19.24 -14.42
N ALA A 89 0.95 -20.05 -13.50
CA ALA A 89 0.25 -21.24 -13.04
C ALA A 89 -1.07 -20.88 -12.35
N ALA A 90 -1.13 -19.80 -11.55
CA ALA A 90 -2.35 -19.33 -10.92
C ALA A 90 -3.41 -18.89 -11.96
N ASP A 91 -3.00 -18.18 -13.01
CA ASP A 91 -3.91 -17.76 -14.08
C ASP A 91 -4.50 -18.95 -14.84
N GLN A 92 -3.70 -20.00 -15.09
CA GLN A 92 -4.19 -21.25 -15.70
C GLN A 92 -5.14 -22.04 -14.79
N PHE A 93 -4.92 -21.95 -13.47
CA PHE A 93 -5.83 -22.53 -12.47
C PHE A 93 -7.10 -21.72 -12.32
N GLY A 94 -7.01 -20.40 -12.42
CA GLY A 94 -8.14 -19.50 -12.37
C GLY A 94 -9.16 -19.75 -13.48
N GLN A 95 -8.72 -20.31 -14.62
CA GLN A 95 -9.62 -20.74 -15.70
C GLN A 95 -10.32 -22.09 -15.43
N LYS A 96 -9.82 -22.92 -14.48
CA LYS A 96 -10.37 -24.28 -14.25
C LYS A 96 -10.89 -24.56 -12.83
N GLY A 97 -10.74 -23.67 -11.83
CA GLY A 97 -11.15 -23.99 -10.46
C GLY A 97 -10.72 -23.02 -9.37
N ALA A 98 -10.35 -21.79 -9.67
CA ALA A 98 -10.24 -20.78 -8.62
C ALA A 98 -11.62 -20.55 -8.04
N SER A 99 -11.76 -20.73 -6.73
CA SER A 99 -12.86 -20.14 -5.98
C SER A 99 -12.96 -18.68 -6.44
N ARG A 100 -14.06 -18.33 -7.12
CA ARG A 100 -14.37 -16.94 -7.46
C ARG A 100 -14.20 -16.14 -6.18
N PRO A 101 -13.54 -14.97 -6.21
CA PRO A 101 -13.54 -14.12 -5.03
C PRO A 101 -14.98 -13.98 -4.55
N LEU A 102 -15.22 -14.10 -3.26
CA LEU A 102 -16.59 -14.07 -2.68
C LEU A 102 -17.42 -12.89 -3.24
N PHE A 103 -16.75 -11.75 -3.50
CA PHE A 103 -17.40 -10.57 -4.08
C PHE A 103 -17.77 -10.72 -5.57
N ALA A 104 -17.18 -11.66 -6.32
CA ALA A 104 -17.56 -11.89 -7.72
C ALA A 104 -18.95 -12.54 -7.81
N GLU A 105 -19.34 -13.35 -6.83
CA GLU A 105 -20.70 -13.89 -6.72
C GLU A 105 -21.70 -12.80 -6.35
N VAL A 106 -21.28 -11.84 -5.53
CA VAL A 106 -22.09 -10.65 -5.20
C VAL A 106 -22.22 -9.72 -6.41
N LEU A 107 -21.14 -9.59 -7.21
CA LEU A 107 -21.12 -8.74 -8.40
C LEU A 107 -22.00 -9.30 -9.53
N PHE A 108 -22.02 -10.62 -9.69
CA PHE A 108 -22.77 -11.33 -10.73
C PHE A 108 -23.68 -12.42 -10.09
N PRO A 109 -24.76 -12.04 -9.41
CA PRO A 109 -25.60 -12.98 -8.66
C PRO A 109 -26.30 -14.00 -9.57
N SER A 110 -26.54 -13.65 -10.83
CA SER A 110 -27.12 -14.56 -11.84
C SER A 110 -26.09 -15.40 -12.59
N GLY A 111 -24.81 -15.34 -12.20
CA GLY A 111 -23.71 -15.98 -12.90
C GLY A 111 -22.86 -14.98 -13.70
N PRO A 112 -21.73 -15.44 -14.30
CA PRO A 112 -20.88 -14.60 -15.11
C PRO A 112 -21.61 -14.12 -16.37
N PRO A 113 -21.23 -12.96 -16.93
CA PRO A 113 -21.78 -12.49 -18.20
C PRO A 113 -21.51 -13.51 -19.32
N GLU A 114 -22.60 -14.02 -19.97
CA GLU A 114 -22.50 -15.07 -21.01
C GLU A 114 -23.15 -14.53 -22.26
N GLY A 115 -23.06 -13.76 -22.93
CA GLY A 115 -23.72 -13.29 -24.15
C GLY A 115 -23.43 -11.83 -24.44
N GLU A 116 -23.75 -11.41 -25.64
CA GLU A 116 -23.43 -10.06 -26.08
C GLU A 116 -24.13 -8.97 -25.24
N ALA A 117 -25.35 -9.21 -24.81
CA ALA A 117 -26.13 -8.29 -23.98
C ALA A 117 -25.50 -8.15 -22.57
N ASP A 118 -25.13 -9.27 -21.96
CA ASP A 118 -24.52 -9.28 -20.62
C ASP A 118 -23.13 -8.64 -20.64
N ILE A 119 -22.37 -8.88 -21.71
CA ILE A 119 -21.06 -8.25 -21.90
C ILE A 119 -21.19 -6.74 -22.08
N ARG A 120 -22.21 -6.25 -22.81
CA ARG A 120 -22.49 -4.81 -22.90
C ARG A 120 -22.84 -4.21 -21.53
N GLN A 121 -23.67 -4.89 -20.77
CA GLN A 121 -24.02 -4.45 -19.43
C GLN A 121 -22.77 -4.42 -18.51
N ALA A 122 -21.94 -5.45 -18.58
CA ALA A 122 -20.66 -5.48 -17.83
C ALA A 122 -19.73 -4.32 -18.24
N LEU A 123 -19.68 -3.98 -19.53
CA LEU A 123 -18.92 -2.83 -20.02
C LEU A 123 -19.47 -1.49 -19.49
N ASP A 124 -20.77 -1.33 -19.37
CA ASP A 124 -21.36 -0.11 -18.82
C ASP A 124 -21.12 -0.01 -17.33
N LEU A 125 -21.21 -1.11 -16.58
CA LEU A 125 -20.81 -1.16 -15.17
C LEU A 125 -19.33 -0.84 -14.98
N TYR A 126 -18.47 -1.35 -15.87
CA TYR A 126 -17.05 -1.03 -15.90
C TYR A 126 -16.79 0.48 -16.04
N LYS A 127 -17.43 1.14 -17.03
CA LYS A 127 -17.33 2.61 -17.22
C LYS A 127 -17.77 3.38 -15.97
N ILE A 128 -18.86 2.96 -15.33
CA ILE A 128 -19.34 3.56 -14.08
C ILE A 128 -18.30 3.42 -12.96
N MET A 129 -17.70 2.23 -12.82
CA MET A 129 -16.66 1.98 -11.80
C MET A 129 -15.40 2.80 -12.06
N VAL A 130 -14.96 2.92 -13.32
CA VAL A 130 -13.83 3.78 -13.72
C VAL A 130 -14.12 5.24 -13.35
N ALA A 131 -15.25 5.80 -13.79
CA ALA A 131 -15.65 7.16 -13.45
C ALA A 131 -15.75 7.39 -11.93
N SER A 132 -16.24 6.39 -11.20
CA SER A 132 -16.28 6.43 -9.73
C SER A 132 -14.88 6.41 -9.09
N SER A 133 -13.90 5.76 -9.72
CA SER A 133 -12.50 5.77 -9.27
C SER A 133 -11.84 7.12 -9.50
N GLU A 134 -12.07 7.73 -10.68
CA GLU A 134 -11.59 9.08 -11.00
C GLU A 134 -12.21 10.13 -10.06
N GLY A 135 -13.52 10.03 -9.79
CA GLY A 135 -14.19 10.89 -8.81
C GLY A 135 -13.62 10.77 -7.39
N LEU A 136 -13.08 9.60 -7.02
CA LEU A 136 -12.40 9.40 -5.74
C LEU A 136 -11.08 10.19 -5.68
N VAL A 137 -10.32 10.26 -6.77
CA VAL A 137 -9.09 11.05 -6.87
C VAL A 137 -9.39 12.53 -6.66
N THR A 138 -10.41 13.06 -7.32
CA THR A 138 -10.83 14.46 -7.18
C THR A 138 -11.27 14.81 -5.74
N ARG A 139 -12.06 13.94 -5.11
CA ARG A 139 -12.46 14.11 -3.69
C ARG A 139 -11.25 14.11 -2.76
N ARG A 140 -10.30 13.24 -3.00
CA ARG A 140 -9.05 13.15 -2.22
C ARG A 140 -8.22 14.42 -2.33
N GLN A 141 -8.12 15.01 -3.53
CA GLN A 141 -7.44 16.30 -3.74
C GLN A 141 -8.13 17.42 -2.96
N GLY A 142 -9.47 17.50 -3.00
CA GLY A 142 -10.23 18.46 -2.22
C GLY A 142 -10.01 18.34 -0.71
N VAL A 143 -9.99 17.11 -0.20
CA VAL A 143 -9.69 16.83 1.21
C VAL A 143 -8.26 17.28 1.56
N ASN A 144 -7.27 16.96 0.74
CA ASN A 144 -5.88 17.40 0.97
C ASN A 144 -5.76 18.92 1.00
N THR A 145 -6.40 19.63 0.07
CA THR A 145 -6.43 21.09 0.03
C THR A 145 -7.06 21.67 1.30
N PHE A 146 -8.20 21.11 1.73
CA PHE A 146 -8.85 21.53 2.97
C PHE A 146 -7.92 21.42 4.18
N PHE A 147 -7.30 20.26 4.37
CA PHE A 147 -6.42 20.06 5.53
C PHE A 147 -5.16 20.91 5.46
N LEU A 148 -4.56 21.12 4.29
CA LEU A 148 -3.44 22.05 4.12
C LEU A 148 -3.82 23.48 4.49
N THR A 149 -4.97 23.96 4.03
CA THR A 149 -5.48 25.31 4.35
C THR A 149 -5.73 25.47 5.86
N MET A 150 -6.37 24.47 6.49
CA MET A 150 -6.64 24.50 7.92
C MET A 150 -5.37 24.50 8.76
N ASN A 151 -4.37 23.67 8.37
CA ASN A 151 -3.08 23.67 9.04
C ASN A 151 -2.34 25.01 8.86
N GLY A 152 -2.40 25.61 7.68
CA GLY A 152 -1.85 26.95 7.44
C GLY A 152 -2.49 27.99 8.34
N ALA A 153 -3.81 27.98 8.48
CA ALA A 153 -4.53 28.88 9.39
C ALA A 153 -4.13 28.67 10.86
N LEU A 154 -4.00 27.43 11.32
CA LEU A 154 -3.56 27.13 12.69
C LEU A 154 -2.13 27.62 12.97
N LEU A 155 -1.21 27.43 12.03
CA LEU A 155 0.17 27.91 12.17
C LEU A 155 0.22 29.45 12.19
N THR A 156 -0.57 30.11 11.33
CA THR A 156 -0.67 31.58 11.31
C THR A 156 -1.25 32.10 12.63
N ALA A 157 -2.34 31.50 13.14
CA ALA A 157 -2.95 31.88 14.41
C ALA A 157 -1.95 31.70 15.58
N SER A 158 -1.18 30.60 15.57
CA SER A 158 -0.14 30.36 16.56
C SER A 158 0.94 31.45 16.54
N GLY A 159 1.37 31.88 15.34
CA GLY A 159 2.32 32.98 15.17
C GLY A 159 1.78 34.33 15.70
N ILE A 160 0.50 34.64 15.42
CA ILE A 160 -0.17 35.86 15.91
C ILE A 160 -0.23 35.85 17.47
N ILE A 161 -0.58 34.69 18.08
CA ILE A 161 -0.63 34.59 19.54
C ILE A 161 0.75 34.84 20.14
N VAL A 162 1.80 34.23 19.60
CA VAL A 162 3.18 34.44 20.08
C VAL A 162 3.59 35.91 19.98
N GLN A 163 3.24 36.58 18.89
CA GLN A 163 3.58 38.00 18.65
C GLN A 163 2.79 38.96 19.52
N SER A 164 1.51 38.65 19.82
CA SER A 164 0.60 39.56 20.49
C SER A 164 0.48 39.34 21.99
N ALA A 165 1.01 38.23 22.52
CA ALA A 165 0.90 37.87 23.94
C ALA A 165 1.76 38.78 24.80
N GLY A 166 1.12 39.65 25.60
CA GLY A 166 1.77 40.47 26.64
C GLY A 166 2.25 39.60 27.80
N ASP A 167 1.62 38.45 28.06
CA ASP A 167 2.03 37.42 29.03
C ASP A 167 2.40 36.13 28.31
N TYR A 168 3.65 35.72 28.47
CA TYR A 168 4.18 34.50 27.80
C TYR A 168 3.49 33.22 28.26
N ARG A 169 2.92 33.17 29.48
CA ARG A 169 2.21 31.98 30.01
C ARG A 169 0.88 31.84 29.30
N LEU A 170 0.12 32.91 29.15
CA LEU A 170 -1.14 32.92 28.41
C LEU A 170 -0.90 32.65 26.92
N GLY A 171 0.14 33.23 26.34
CA GLY A 171 0.58 32.95 24.98
C GLY A 171 0.96 31.48 24.78
N GLY A 172 1.74 30.91 25.69
CA GLY A 172 2.12 29.50 25.68
C GLY A 172 0.89 28.58 25.76
N LEU A 173 -0.07 28.87 26.65
CA LEU A 173 -1.31 28.10 26.76
C LEU A 173 -2.13 28.16 25.46
N GLY A 174 -2.26 29.33 24.86
CA GLY A 174 -2.97 29.51 23.58
C GLY A 174 -2.34 28.69 22.44
N VAL A 175 -1.00 28.73 22.34
CA VAL A 175 -0.26 27.93 21.35
C VAL A 175 -0.40 26.43 21.64
N ALA A 176 -0.37 26.00 22.90
CA ALA A 176 -0.57 24.60 23.28
C ALA A 176 -1.94 24.08 22.83
N VAL A 177 -3.00 24.87 23.04
CA VAL A 177 -4.36 24.50 22.60
C VAL A 177 -4.43 24.36 21.06
N LEU A 178 -3.85 25.32 20.32
CA LEU A 178 -3.82 25.23 18.85
C LEU A 178 -2.96 24.06 18.36
N ALA A 179 -1.85 23.75 19.03
CA ALA A 179 -1.02 22.62 18.69
C ALA A 179 -1.75 21.29 18.91
N VAL A 180 -2.50 21.14 20.01
CA VAL A 180 -3.35 19.96 20.23
C VAL A 180 -4.41 19.84 19.15
N ALA A 181 -5.08 20.94 18.77
CA ALA A 181 -6.03 20.95 17.66
C ALA A 181 -5.35 20.51 16.34
N GLY A 182 -4.13 20.98 16.07
CA GLY A 182 -3.31 20.56 14.93
C GLY A 182 -2.98 19.07 14.94
N VAL A 183 -2.62 18.48 16.09
CA VAL A 183 -2.41 17.04 16.23
C VAL A 183 -3.66 16.26 15.85
N ILE A 184 -4.82 16.65 16.39
CA ILE A 184 -6.10 15.99 16.09
C ILE A 184 -6.42 16.10 14.59
N LEU A 185 -6.25 17.28 14.01
CA LEU A 185 -6.49 17.55 12.60
C LEU A 185 -5.60 16.68 11.69
N CYS A 186 -4.30 16.58 12.00
CA CYS A 186 -3.35 15.75 11.24
C CYS A 186 -3.64 14.26 11.40
N ALA A 187 -4.04 13.79 12.57
CA ALA A 187 -4.44 12.41 12.80
C ALA A 187 -5.70 12.05 11.97
N ALA A 188 -6.70 12.93 11.95
CA ALA A 188 -7.91 12.79 11.12
C ALA A 188 -7.54 12.74 9.62
N TRP A 189 -6.66 13.64 9.18
CA TRP A 189 -6.19 13.67 7.79
C TRP A 189 -5.50 12.37 7.38
N ARG A 190 -4.58 11.85 8.20
CA ARG A 190 -3.94 10.54 7.97
C ARG A 190 -4.95 9.42 7.85
N SER A 191 -5.93 9.39 8.74
CA SER A 191 -7.01 8.38 8.72
C SER A 191 -7.78 8.42 7.40
N LEU A 192 -8.15 9.62 6.93
CA LEU A 192 -8.86 9.78 5.66
C LEU A 192 -8.02 9.35 4.45
N ILE A 193 -6.73 9.73 4.38
CA ILE A 193 -5.83 9.26 3.31
C ILE A 193 -5.77 7.73 3.27
N THR A 194 -5.65 7.09 4.43
CA THR A 194 -5.63 5.62 4.53
C THR A 194 -6.95 5.01 4.05
N SER A 195 -8.09 5.58 4.46
CA SER A 195 -9.42 5.12 4.05
C SER A 195 -9.64 5.27 2.53
N PHE A 196 -9.19 6.36 1.93
CA PHE A 196 -9.22 6.53 0.47
C PHE A 196 -8.37 5.48 -0.24
N GLY A 197 -7.19 5.16 0.29
CA GLY A 197 -6.33 4.10 -0.25
C GLY A 197 -7.00 2.71 -0.20
N GLN A 198 -7.66 2.38 0.91
CA GLN A 198 -8.39 1.13 1.07
C GLN A 198 -9.59 1.04 0.11
N LEU A 199 -10.38 2.12 0.02
CA LEU A 199 -11.53 2.19 -0.88
C LEU A 199 -11.09 2.06 -2.35
N ASN A 200 -10.00 2.70 -2.72
CA ASN A 200 -9.45 2.61 -4.07
C ASN A 200 -9.03 1.17 -4.41
N ARG A 201 -8.36 0.47 -3.49
CA ARG A 201 -8.01 -0.95 -3.67
C ARG A 201 -9.26 -1.82 -3.90
N GLY A 202 -10.32 -1.62 -3.10
CA GLY A 202 -11.58 -2.33 -3.31
C GLY A 202 -12.19 -2.07 -4.69
N LYS A 203 -12.16 -0.81 -5.15
CA LYS A 203 -12.65 -0.46 -6.50
C LYS A 203 -11.86 -1.15 -7.61
N PHE A 204 -10.53 -1.17 -7.51
CA PHE A 204 -9.69 -1.85 -8.50
C PHE A 204 -9.88 -3.37 -8.48
N GLN A 205 -10.15 -3.98 -7.33
CA GLN A 205 -10.52 -5.40 -7.28
C GLN A 205 -11.80 -5.68 -8.08
N VAL A 206 -12.81 -4.82 -7.96
CA VAL A 206 -14.06 -4.94 -8.72
C VAL A 206 -13.81 -4.69 -10.22
N ILE A 207 -13.08 -3.63 -10.59
CA ILE A 207 -12.70 -3.30 -11.96
C ILE A 207 -11.98 -4.49 -12.61
N ASN A 208 -10.92 -5.00 -11.99
CA ASN A 208 -10.15 -6.13 -12.49
C ASN A 208 -11.00 -7.42 -12.61
N THR A 209 -12.02 -7.57 -11.75
CA THR A 209 -12.95 -8.71 -11.87
C THR A 209 -13.85 -8.58 -13.09
N ILE A 210 -14.37 -7.38 -13.38
CA ILE A 210 -15.18 -7.13 -14.59
C ILE A 210 -14.32 -7.31 -15.85
N GLU A 211 -13.07 -6.83 -15.83
CA GLU A 211 -12.14 -6.95 -16.98
C GLU A 211 -11.92 -8.40 -17.44
N ARG A 212 -12.01 -9.38 -16.54
CA ARG A 212 -11.89 -10.81 -16.89
C ARG A 212 -12.94 -11.29 -17.88
N TYR A 213 -14.06 -10.59 -17.97
CA TYR A 213 -15.16 -10.89 -18.89
C TYR A 213 -15.17 -9.99 -20.14
N LEU A 214 -14.28 -8.99 -20.18
CA LEU A 214 -14.09 -8.11 -21.34
C LEU A 214 -12.96 -8.66 -22.22
N LYS A 215 -12.95 -8.23 -23.49
CA LYS A 215 -11.90 -8.65 -24.46
C LYS A 215 -10.53 -8.02 -24.16
N ALA A 216 -10.46 -6.98 -23.32
CA ALA A 216 -9.24 -6.29 -22.96
C ALA A 216 -9.26 -5.96 -21.46
N ALA A 217 -8.15 -6.21 -20.77
CA ALA A 217 -7.95 -5.94 -19.37
C ALA A 217 -6.96 -4.76 -19.24
N ILE A 218 -7.47 -3.53 -19.31
CA ILE A 218 -6.67 -2.30 -19.42
C ILE A 218 -5.93 -2.00 -18.13
N TYR A 219 -6.63 -2.03 -16.99
CA TYR A 219 -6.01 -1.74 -15.69
C TYR A 219 -5.10 -2.86 -15.19
N ALA A 220 -5.44 -4.11 -15.51
CA ALA A 220 -4.53 -5.22 -15.25
C ALA A 220 -3.23 -5.08 -16.07
N ALA A 221 -3.32 -4.68 -17.34
CA ALA A 221 -2.16 -4.42 -18.17
C ALA A 221 -1.34 -3.21 -17.69
N GLU A 222 -1.99 -2.12 -17.26
CA GLU A 222 -1.34 -0.96 -16.65
C GLU A 222 -0.56 -1.37 -15.38
N TRP A 223 -1.18 -2.20 -14.54
CA TRP A 223 -0.54 -2.69 -13.31
C TRP A 223 0.70 -3.54 -13.60
N GLU A 224 0.66 -4.39 -14.64
CA GLU A 224 1.85 -5.12 -15.12
C GLU A 224 2.94 -4.17 -15.63
N ALA A 225 2.57 -3.16 -16.43
CA ALA A 225 3.50 -2.16 -16.95
C ALA A 225 4.19 -1.35 -15.85
N LEU A 226 3.51 -1.16 -14.72
CA LEU A 226 4.04 -0.51 -13.51
C LEU A 226 4.85 -1.46 -12.61
N GLY A 227 5.19 -2.65 -13.10
CA GLY A 227 5.94 -3.66 -12.35
C GLY A 227 5.22 -4.12 -11.08
N ARG A 228 3.89 -4.10 -11.07
CA ARG A 228 3.02 -4.45 -9.93
C ARG A 228 3.31 -3.65 -8.65
N GLY A 229 4.02 -2.53 -8.76
CA GLY A 229 4.46 -1.71 -7.63
C GLY A 229 5.57 -2.34 -6.79
N GLU A 230 6.23 -3.38 -7.30
CA GLU A 230 7.35 -4.07 -6.63
C GLU A 230 8.64 -3.28 -6.70
N ASP A 231 8.84 -2.46 -7.74
CA ASP A 231 9.99 -1.57 -7.88
C ASP A 231 9.62 -0.11 -7.57
N PRO A 232 10.11 0.45 -6.45
CA PRO A 232 9.87 1.85 -6.11
C PRO A 232 10.45 2.86 -7.11
N LYS A 233 11.36 2.45 -8.01
CA LYS A 233 11.89 3.31 -9.06
C LYS A 233 10.90 3.42 -10.24
N VAL A 234 10.15 2.36 -10.52
CA VAL A 234 9.15 2.33 -11.58
C VAL A 234 7.83 2.96 -11.11
N TYR A 235 7.35 2.57 -9.93
CA TYR A 235 6.10 3.08 -9.39
C TYR A 235 6.13 3.17 -7.86
N ARG A 236 5.69 4.32 -7.35
CA ARG A 236 5.42 4.52 -5.92
C ARG A 236 3.97 4.90 -5.71
N SER A 237 3.30 4.20 -4.82
CA SER A 237 1.92 4.48 -4.44
C SER A 237 1.75 5.94 -3.98
N PHE A 238 0.75 6.62 -4.53
CA PHE A 238 0.40 7.99 -4.11
C PHE A 238 0.12 8.08 -2.62
N THR A 239 -0.56 7.09 -2.05
CA THR A 239 -0.90 7.04 -0.62
C THR A 239 0.33 7.08 0.28
N SER A 240 1.41 6.38 -0.07
CA SER A 240 2.64 6.37 0.72
C SER A 240 3.38 7.71 0.68
N ARG A 241 3.24 8.48 -0.42
CA ARG A 241 3.81 9.84 -0.54
C ARG A 241 2.98 10.88 0.19
N GLU A 242 1.66 10.80 0.11
CA GLU A 242 0.77 11.79 0.72
C GLU A 242 0.75 11.72 2.24
N ILE A 243 0.90 10.53 2.82
CA ILE A 243 0.87 10.32 4.28
C ILE A 243 2.05 10.99 5.00
N TRP A 244 3.11 11.32 4.27
CA TRP A 244 4.31 11.97 4.84
C TRP A 244 4.01 13.37 5.36
N VAL A 245 3.24 14.18 4.60
CA VAL A 245 2.94 15.57 4.96
C VAL A 245 2.17 15.67 6.29
N PRO A 246 1.00 15.01 6.47
CA PRO A 246 0.31 15.06 7.76
C PRO A 246 1.11 14.44 8.90
N THR A 247 2.02 13.48 8.60
CA THR A 247 2.91 12.90 9.62
C THR A 247 3.94 13.93 10.09
N ALA A 248 4.57 14.66 9.18
CA ALA A 248 5.54 15.70 9.52
C ALA A 248 4.88 16.83 10.33
N LEU A 249 3.70 17.27 9.92
CA LEU A 249 2.93 18.28 10.66
C LEU A 249 2.49 17.77 12.04
N LEU A 250 2.09 16.51 12.17
CA LEU A 250 1.72 15.89 13.45
C LEU A 250 2.90 15.90 14.42
N VAL A 251 4.11 15.55 13.95
CA VAL A 251 5.34 15.63 14.77
C VAL A 251 5.64 17.07 15.16
N LEU A 252 5.53 18.01 14.21
CA LEU A 252 5.75 19.43 14.46
C LEU A 252 4.81 19.96 15.53
N TYR A 253 3.49 19.71 15.42
CA TYR A 253 2.53 20.10 16.43
C TYR A 253 2.75 19.44 17.79
N GLY A 254 3.14 18.15 17.81
CA GLY A 254 3.48 17.44 19.03
C GLY A 254 4.63 18.10 19.77
N LEU A 255 5.71 18.43 19.05
CA LEU A 255 6.84 19.17 19.62
C LEU A 255 6.45 20.57 20.09
N THR A 256 5.66 21.30 19.29
CA THR A 256 5.15 22.62 19.63
C THR A 256 4.31 22.58 20.90
N ALA A 257 3.43 21.59 21.04
CA ALA A 257 2.61 21.43 22.25
C ALA A 257 3.47 21.20 23.49
N VAL A 258 4.48 20.33 23.41
CA VAL A 258 5.41 20.08 24.53
C VAL A 258 6.15 21.36 24.93
N VAL A 259 6.74 22.06 23.97
CA VAL A 259 7.46 23.30 24.19
C VAL A 259 6.54 24.37 24.80
N ALA A 260 5.35 24.55 24.25
CA ALA A 260 4.37 25.52 24.73
C ALA A 260 3.92 25.24 26.18
N VAL A 261 3.73 23.97 26.56
CA VAL A 261 3.41 23.57 27.93
C VAL A 261 4.60 23.84 28.87
N LEU A 262 5.84 23.57 28.46
CA LEU A 262 7.03 23.87 29.27
C LEU A 262 7.19 25.36 29.52
N PHE A 263 6.89 26.22 28.55
CA PHE A 263 6.84 27.66 28.73
C PHE A 263 5.72 28.09 29.68
N ALA A 264 4.51 27.59 29.48
CA ALA A 264 3.36 27.92 30.32
C ALA A 264 3.55 27.50 31.77
N SER A 265 4.22 26.36 32.01
CA SER A 265 4.54 25.87 33.39
C SER A 265 5.69 26.60 34.08
N GLY A 266 6.44 27.43 33.32
CA GLY A 266 7.60 28.16 33.88
C GLY A 266 8.84 27.29 34.10
N VAL A 267 8.86 26.06 33.57
CA VAL A 267 10.03 25.16 33.65
C VAL A 267 11.20 25.72 32.84
N ILE A 268 10.91 26.39 31.73
CA ILE A 268 11.92 27.08 30.93
C ILE A 268 11.85 28.57 31.27
N PRO A 269 12.81 29.12 32.06
CA PRO A 269 12.85 30.56 32.30
C PRO A 269 13.25 31.25 30.98
N ILE A 270 12.45 32.22 30.57
CA ILE A 270 12.90 33.18 29.53
C ILE A 270 13.99 34.00 30.24
N GLY A 271 15.24 33.76 29.85
CA GLY A 271 16.37 34.57 30.33
C GLY A 271 16.04 36.04 30.14
N GLY A 272 15.91 36.77 31.23
CA GLY A 272 15.73 38.21 31.19
C GLY A 272 16.88 38.82 30.41
N VAL A 273 16.57 39.43 29.24
CA VAL A 273 17.38 40.51 28.72
C VAL A 273 17.25 41.59 29.79
N ALA A 274 18.22 41.60 30.74
CA ALA A 274 18.40 42.68 31.66
C ALA A 274 18.42 43.96 30.83
N ALA A 275 17.41 44.80 31.00
CA ALA A 275 17.46 46.17 30.57
C ALA A 275 18.63 46.80 31.34
N SER A 276 19.85 46.79 30.73
CA SER A 276 20.91 47.68 31.12
C SER A 276 20.47 49.09 30.74
N GLY A 277 20.12 49.86 31.78
CA GLY A 277 19.78 51.25 31.77
C GLY A 277 20.85 52.18 31.17
#